data_a601f42323c23c624d9c5b85932b1ff8
#
_entry.id   a601f42323c23c624d9c5b85932b1ff8
#
_cell.length_a   1.000
_cell.length_b   1.000
_cell.length_c   1.000
_cell.angle_alpha   90.00
_cell.angle_beta   90.00
_cell.angle_gamma   90.00
#
_symmetry.space_group_name_H-M   'P 1'
#
loop_
_entity.id
_entity.type
_entity.pdbx_description
1 polymer ?
#
loop_
_entity_poly.entity_id
_entity_poly.type
_entity_poly.pdbx_seq_one_letter_code
_entity_poly.pdbx_strand_id
1 'polypeptide(L)'
;GREESFYGHVHRHPAKIFIRHHATRSGEIQRIEAKLLFDGGAYASTSSAVLINGVTHIQGPYRCPNATVDSYAVRTNNPPCGAMRGFGVVQACYAHESQMDKLAAACGLTPVEIRLRNAMVTGDKLITGQVIESVAPVARCIRETDAIAMPAPLSKTADVLEVVGGSGLTSQPHNIIRGVGWGVSIKNLMYSESFDDFATAR
;
A
#
# COMPACT_ATOMS: atom_id res chain seq x y z
N GLY A 1 23.56 -18.47 -0.88
CA GLY A 1 23.80 -18.02 0.51
C GLY A 1 23.27 -16.61 0.75
N ARG A 2 23.28 -16.17 2.01
CA ARG A 2 22.75 -14.83 2.37
C ARG A 2 23.60 -13.71 1.77
N GLU A 3 24.92 -13.84 1.76
CA GLU A 3 25.81 -12.86 1.13
C GLU A 3 25.54 -12.72 -0.36
N GLU A 4 25.42 -13.83 -1.07
CA GLU A 4 25.04 -13.84 -2.47
C GLU A 4 23.69 -13.14 -2.73
N SER A 5 22.74 -13.34 -1.82
CA SER A 5 21.43 -12.69 -1.91
C SER A 5 21.51 -11.14 -1.85
N PHE A 6 22.49 -10.57 -1.16
CA PHE A 6 22.69 -9.12 -1.13
C PHE A 6 23.16 -8.56 -2.47
N TYR A 7 23.86 -9.33 -3.29
CA TYR A 7 24.45 -8.86 -4.54
C TYR A 7 23.73 -9.37 -5.79
N GLY A 8 23.25 -10.59 -5.76
CA GLY A 8 22.69 -11.28 -6.94
C GLY A 8 21.19 -11.48 -6.95
N HIS A 9 20.53 -11.33 -5.82
CA HIS A 9 19.08 -11.50 -5.74
C HIS A 9 18.35 -10.25 -6.26
N VAL A 10 17.22 -10.44 -6.94
CA VAL A 10 16.37 -9.31 -7.34
C VAL A 10 15.75 -8.66 -6.10
N HIS A 11 15.79 -7.35 -6.07
CA HIS A 11 15.28 -6.55 -4.96
C HIS A 11 13.95 -5.88 -5.30
N ARG A 12 13.26 -5.39 -4.26
CA ARG A 12 12.10 -4.54 -4.45
C ARG A 12 12.56 -3.22 -5.06
N HIS A 13 11.83 -2.75 -6.07
CA HIS A 13 12.11 -1.46 -6.69
C HIS A 13 12.08 -0.33 -5.66
N PRO A 14 13.17 0.39 -5.42
CA PRO A 14 13.08 1.70 -4.80
C PRO A 14 12.14 2.57 -5.60
N ALA A 15 11.32 3.36 -4.92
CA ALA A 15 10.32 4.16 -5.59
C ALA A 15 10.30 5.58 -5.07
N LYS A 16 10.10 6.54 -5.98
CA LYS A 16 9.75 7.91 -5.64
C LYS A 16 8.39 8.20 -6.23
N ILE A 17 7.42 8.49 -5.35
CA ILE A 17 6.04 8.68 -5.74
C ILE A 17 5.59 10.06 -5.28
N PHE A 18 5.13 10.85 -6.24
CA PHE A 18 4.45 12.11 -5.99
C PHE A 18 2.96 11.85 -6.18
N ILE A 19 2.16 12.14 -5.18
CA ILE A 19 0.71 11.93 -5.22
C ILE A 19 -0.01 13.14 -4.64
N ARG A 20 -1.12 13.51 -5.26
CA ARG A 20 -2.03 14.55 -4.82
C ARG A 20 -3.46 14.08 -4.92
N HIS A 21 -4.20 14.18 -3.84
CA HIS A 21 -5.63 14.00 -3.83
C HIS A 21 -6.33 15.37 -3.87
N HIS A 22 -7.27 15.52 -4.78
CA HIS A 22 -8.23 16.61 -4.80
C HIS A 22 -9.53 16.09 -4.20
N ALA A 23 -10.03 16.76 -3.19
CA ALA A 23 -11.23 16.34 -2.49
C ALA A 23 -12.15 17.53 -2.17
N THR A 24 -13.40 17.24 -1.91
CA THR A 24 -14.32 18.21 -1.33
C THR A 24 -13.92 18.55 0.11
N ARG A 25 -14.49 19.61 0.67
CA ARG A 25 -14.29 19.93 2.09
C ARG A 25 -14.83 18.84 3.03
N SER A 26 -15.80 18.06 2.57
CA SER A 26 -16.31 16.89 3.28
C SER A 26 -15.38 15.68 3.22
N GLY A 27 -14.28 15.72 2.44
CA GLY A 27 -13.30 14.64 2.33
C GLY A 27 -13.59 13.62 1.24
N GLU A 28 -14.51 13.88 0.31
CA GLU A 28 -14.77 13.01 -0.84
C GLU A 28 -13.75 13.25 -1.95
N ILE A 29 -13.02 12.21 -2.34
CA ILE A 29 -12.00 12.28 -3.41
C ILE A 29 -12.69 12.54 -4.74
N GLN A 30 -12.21 13.55 -5.46
CA GLN A 30 -12.69 13.94 -6.79
C GLN A 30 -11.69 13.63 -7.89
N ARG A 31 -10.40 13.64 -7.56
CA ARG A 31 -9.32 13.39 -8.51
C ARG A 31 -8.04 12.97 -7.80
N ILE A 32 -7.29 12.09 -8.44
CA ILE A 32 -5.93 11.72 -8.05
C ILE A 32 -4.97 12.12 -9.17
N GLU A 33 -3.90 12.79 -8.82
CA GLU A 33 -2.75 13.03 -9.68
C GLU A 33 -1.55 12.33 -9.08
N ALA A 34 -0.88 11.48 -9.86
CA ALA A 34 0.28 10.76 -9.36
C ALA A 34 1.40 10.67 -10.41
N LYS A 35 2.64 10.68 -9.93
CA LYS A 35 3.83 10.38 -10.73
C LYS A 35 4.67 9.35 -9.99
N LEU A 36 4.88 8.20 -10.62
CA LEU A 36 5.64 7.10 -10.06
C LEU A 36 6.97 6.95 -10.78
N LEU A 37 8.06 6.91 -10.04
CA LEU A 37 9.41 6.62 -10.53
C LEU A 37 9.92 5.38 -9.81
N PHE A 38 10.11 4.28 -10.54
CA PHE A 38 10.64 3.03 -10.01
C PHE A 38 12.05 2.82 -10.52
N ASP A 39 12.99 2.60 -9.60
CA ASP A 39 14.36 2.25 -9.95
C ASP A 39 14.45 0.75 -10.28
N GLY A 40 14.70 0.45 -11.54
CA GLY A 40 14.83 -0.93 -12.03
C GLY A 40 16.22 -1.53 -11.83
N GLY A 41 17.20 -0.71 -11.46
CA GLY A 41 18.59 -1.11 -11.41
C GLY A 41 19.21 -1.29 -12.80
N ALA A 42 20.27 -2.09 -12.89
CA ALA A 42 21.07 -2.25 -14.11
C ALA A 42 20.39 -3.06 -15.21
N TYR A 43 19.40 -3.87 -14.89
CA TYR A 43 18.72 -4.77 -15.82
C TYR A 43 17.20 -4.56 -15.78
N ALA A 44 16.55 -4.74 -16.92
CA ALA A 44 15.10 -4.52 -17.03
C ALA A 44 14.29 -5.50 -16.16
N SER A 45 14.66 -6.77 -16.13
CA SER A 45 13.92 -7.81 -15.40
C SER A 45 12.41 -7.67 -15.64
N THR A 46 11.61 -7.68 -14.58
CA THR A 46 10.16 -7.49 -14.61
C THR A 46 9.74 -6.03 -14.28
N SER A 47 10.64 -5.06 -14.39
CA SER A 47 10.40 -3.68 -13.91
C SER A 47 9.19 -3.01 -14.55
N SER A 48 8.95 -3.20 -15.86
CA SER A 48 7.78 -2.65 -16.53
C SER A 48 6.48 -3.22 -15.98
N ALA A 49 6.40 -4.54 -15.79
CA ALA A 49 5.22 -5.19 -15.25
C ALA A 49 4.95 -4.78 -13.79
N VAL A 50 6.01 -4.67 -12.96
CA VAL A 50 5.91 -4.18 -11.59
C VAL A 50 5.41 -2.74 -11.54
N LEU A 51 5.89 -1.89 -12.44
CA LEU A 51 5.44 -0.51 -12.56
C LEU A 51 3.96 -0.42 -12.94
N ILE A 52 3.54 -1.14 -13.98
CA ILE A 52 2.14 -1.18 -14.43
C ILE A 52 1.24 -1.62 -13.27
N ASN A 53 1.62 -2.67 -12.56
CA ASN A 53 0.84 -3.14 -11.43
C ASN A 53 0.80 -2.11 -10.28
N GLY A 54 1.88 -1.39 -10.02
CA GLY A 54 1.87 -0.27 -9.08
C GLY A 54 0.94 0.87 -9.50
N VAL A 55 0.95 1.22 -10.79
CA VAL A 55 0.08 2.26 -11.37
C VAL A 55 -1.39 1.89 -11.24
N THR A 56 -1.77 0.67 -11.62
CA THR A 56 -3.17 0.23 -11.58
C THR A 56 -3.75 0.19 -10.16
N HIS A 57 -2.89 0.16 -9.13
CA HIS A 57 -3.30 0.14 -7.74
C HIS A 57 -3.04 1.46 -6.98
N ILE A 58 -2.60 2.53 -7.68
CA ILE A 58 -2.28 3.82 -7.01
C ILE A 58 -3.51 4.47 -6.38
N GLN A 59 -4.69 4.19 -6.89
CA GLN A 59 -5.96 4.63 -6.35
C GLN A 59 -6.25 4.04 -4.96
N GLY A 60 -5.71 2.85 -4.66
CA GLY A 60 -6.12 2.07 -3.50
C GLY A 60 -7.57 1.60 -3.59
N PRO A 61 -8.16 1.13 -2.49
CA PRO A 61 -9.55 0.68 -2.43
C PRO A 61 -10.55 1.83 -2.28
N TYR A 62 -10.29 2.97 -2.95
CA TYR A 62 -11.09 4.19 -2.79
C TYR A 62 -11.76 4.60 -4.10
N ARG A 63 -12.97 5.13 -4.00
CA ARG A 63 -13.68 5.75 -5.13
C ARG A 63 -12.90 6.97 -5.61
N CYS A 64 -12.61 7.00 -6.90
CA CYS A 64 -11.97 8.14 -7.53
C CYS A 64 -12.50 8.31 -8.95
N PRO A 65 -13.32 9.34 -9.23
CA PRO A 65 -13.93 9.51 -10.55
C PRO A 65 -12.93 9.91 -11.63
N ASN A 66 -11.79 10.53 -11.25
CA ASN A 66 -10.80 11.02 -12.19
C ASN A 66 -9.38 10.73 -11.68
N ALA A 67 -8.52 10.25 -12.57
CA ALA A 67 -7.11 10.04 -12.26
C ALA A 67 -6.22 10.46 -13.43
N THR A 68 -5.06 11.03 -13.11
CA THR A 68 -3.98 11.25 -14.06
C THR A 68 -2.71 10.66 -13.45
N VAL A 69 -2.11 9.70 -14.14
CA VAL A 69 -0.95 8.99 -13.61
C VAL A 69 0.15 8.90 -14.66
N ASP A 70 1.30 9.48 -14.35
CA ASP A 70 2.53 9.31 -15.10
C ASP A 70 3.44 8.32 -14.40
N SER A 71 4.11 7.45 -15.14
CA SER A 71 4.96 6.45 -14.51
C SER A 71 6.20 6.11 -15.36
N TYR A 72 7.31 5.85 -14.68
CA TYR A 72 8.59 5.58 -15.30
C TYR A 72 9.34 4.49 -14.54
N ALA A 73 9.75 3.44 -15.23
CA ALA A 73 10.77 2.53 -14.76
C ALA A 73 12.13 3.03 -15.28
N VAL A 74 13.02 3.35 -14.37
CA VAL A 74 14.30 4.00 -14.68
C VAL A 74 15.43 2.99 -14.55
N ARG A 75 16.27 2.90 -15.59
CA ARG A 75 17.51 2.13 -15.51
C ARG A 75 18.57 2.93 -14.75
N THR A 76 19.25 2.27 -13.82
CA THR A 76 20.32 2.82 -13.01
C THR A 76 21.48 1.82 -12.89
N ASN A 77 22.55 2.21 -12.21
CA ASN A 77 23.67 1.32 -11.88
C ASN A 77 23.47 0.57 -10.55
N ASN A 78 22.28 0.65 -9.95
CA ASN A 78 21.95 -0.05 -8.73
C ASN A 78 21.79 -1.57 -8.97
N PRO A 79 21.80 -2.40 -7.93
CA PRO A 79 21.46 -3.81 -8.04
C PRO A 79 20.13 -4.03 -8.75
N PRO A 80 19.97 -5.14 -9.50
CA PRO A 80 18.77 -5.39 -10.28
C PRO A 80 17.54 -5.53 -9.39
N CYS A 81 16.46 -4.90 -9.81
CA CYS A 81 15.15 -5.02 -9.19
C CYS A 81 14.23 -5.89 -10.03
N GLY A 82 13.26 -6.54 -9.40
CA GLY A 82 12.35 -7.44 -10.10
C GLY A 82 11.12 -7.81 -9.27
N ALA A 83 10.60 -9.00 -9.55
CA ALA A 83 9.42 -9.52 -8.88
C ALA A 83 9.68 -9.72 -7.38
N MET A 84 9.04 -8.91 -6.55
CA MET A 84 9.02 -9.04 -5.10
C MET A 84 7.58 -8.99 -4.63
N ARG A 85 7.24 -9.78 -3.61
CA ARG A 85 5.87 -9.94 -3.09
C ARG A 85 5.13 -8.61 -3.00
N GLY A 86 3.90 -8.53 -3.59
CA GLY A 86 3.12 -7.31 -3.75
C GLY A 86 3.34 -6.63 -5.11
N PHE A 87 4.46 -6.89 -5.80
CA PHE A 87 4.69 -6.58 -7.21
C PHE A 87 4.31 -5.13 -7.59
N GLY A 88 4.85 -4.15 -6.89
CA GLY A 88 4.57 -2.72 -7.11
C GLY A 88 3.44 -2.14 -6.26
N VAL A 89 2.47 -2.95 -5.84
CA VAL A 89 1.33 -2.47 -5.03
C VAL A 89 1.76 -1.98 -3.67
N VAL A 90 2.81 -2.54 -3.07
CA VAL A 90 3.31 -2.11 -1.75
C VAL A 90 3.76 -0.65 -1.78
N GLN A 91 4.48 -0.24 -2.83
CA GLN A 91 4.92 1.14 -3.01
C GLN A 91 3.73 2.07 -3.23
N ALA A 92 2.78 1.66 -4.07
CA ALA A 92 1.54 2.40 -4.31
C ALA A 92 0.68 2.53 -3.04
N CYS A 93 0.56 1.43 -2.28
CA CYS A 93 -0.18 1.41 -1.02
C CYS A 93 0.39 2.41 -0.01
N TYR A 94 1.70 2.43 0.19
CA TYR A 94 2.33 3.40 1.07
C TYR A 94 2.00 4.84 0.64
N ALA A 95 2.02 5.12 -0.66
CA ALA A 95 1.76 6.45 -1.18
C ALA A 95 0.31 6.90 -0.95
N HIS A 96 -0.67 6.08 -1.37
CA HIS A 96 -2.08 6.48 -1.21
C HIS A 96 -2.52 6.48 0.25
N GLU A 97 -2.08 5.56 1.08
CA GLU A 97 -2.45 5.51 2.50
C GLU A 97 -1.86 6.67 3.30
N SER A 98 -0.58 7.02 3.04
CA SER A 98 0.01 8.23 3.63
C SER A 98 -0.71 9.50 3.20
N GLN A 99 -1.22 9.53 1.97
CA GLN A 99 -1.99 10.66 1.47
C GLN A 99 -3.40 10.70 2.07
N MET A 100 -4.02 9.55 2.34
CA MET A 100 -5.30 9.48 3.05
C MET A 100 -5.21 10.07 4.46
N ASP A 101 -4.13 9.81 5.19
CA ASP A 101 -3.92 10.40 6.51
C ASP A 101 -3.76 11.92 6.46
N LYS A 102 -3.02 12.43 5.45
CA LYS A 102 -2.92 13.89 5.23
C LYS A 102 -4.26 14.52 4.85
N LEU A 103 -5.04 13.82 4.04
CA LEU A 103 -6.37 14.28 3.64
C LEU A 103 -7.32 14.29 4.84
N ALA A 104 -7.28 13.26 5.69
CA ALA A 104 -8.05 13.21 6.93
C ALA A 104 -7.76 14.42 7.81
N ALA A 105 -6.49 14.70 8.07
CA ALA A 105 -6.07 15.86 8.85
C ALA A 105 -6.53 17.19 8.22
N ALA A 106 -6.43 17.34 6.91
CA ALA A 106 -6.86 18.55 6.18
C ALA A 106 -8.38 18.77 6.23
N CYS A 107 -9.17 17.70 6.33
CA CYS A 107 -10.64 17.75 6.41
C CYS A 107 -11.18 17.72 7.85
N GLY A 108 -10.32 17.61 8.86
CA GLY A 108 -10.73 17.45 10.26
C GLY A 108 -11.42 16.13 10.55
N LEU A 109 -11.06 15.08 9.83
CA LEU A 109 -11.60 13.74 9.97
C LEU A 109 -10.57 12.78 10.58
N THR A 110 -11.05 11.72 11.20
CA THR A 110 -10.17 10.63 11.63
C THR A 110 -9.68 9.79 10.43
N PRO A 111 -8.57 9.06 10.58
CA PRO A 111 -8.09 8.12 9.57
C PRO A 111 -9.12 7.07 9.15
N VAL A 112 -9.99 6.66 10.05
CA VAL A 112 -11.08 5.70 9.79
C VAL A 112 -12.20 6.36 8.98
N GLU A 113 -12.66 7.54 9.42
CA GLU A 113 -13.75 8.25 8.75
C GLU A 113 -13.45 8.60 7.29
N ILE A 114 -12.23 9.09 7.00
CA ILE A 114 -11.84 9.43 5.63
C ILE A 114 -11.84 8.20 4.73
N ARG A 115 -11.37 7.05 5.25
CA ARG A 115 -11.35 5.78 4.51
C ARG A 115 -12.75 5.23 4.28
N LEU A 116 -13.60 5.23 5.29
CA LEU A 116 -15.00 4.81 5.16
C LEU A 116 -15.78 5.67 4.14
N ARG A 117 -15.54 6.97 4.15
CA ARG A 117 -16.21 7.92 3.22
C ARG A 117 -15.88 7.64 1.77
N ASN A 118 -14.66 7.22 1.50
CA ASN A 118 -14.17 6.97 0.15
C ASN A 118 -14.12 5.48 -0.20
N ALA A 119 -14.50 4.57 0.68
CA ALA A 119 -14.44 3.14 0.44
C ALA A 119 -15.19 2.74 -0.82
N MET A 120 -14.55 1.94 -1.67
CA MET A 120 -15.16 1.38 -2.87
C MET A 120 -16.33 0.46 -2.53
N VAL A 121 -17.33 0.47 -3.40
CA VAL A 121 -18.48 -0.43 -3.36
C VAL A 121 -18.65 -1.13 -4.71
N THR A 122 -19.49 -2.17 -4.73
CA THR A 122 -19.91 -2.82 -5.99
C THR A 122 -20.49 -1.79 -6.96
N GLY A 123 -20.11 -1.85 -8.21
CA GLY A 123 -20.47 -0.91 -9.26
C GLY A 123 -19.50 0.26 -9.46
N ASP A 124 -18.59 0.51 -8.51
CA ASP A 124 -17.53 1.50 -8.69
C ASP A 124 -16.52 1.06 -9.76
N LYS A 125 -15.78 2.02 -10.28
CA LYS A 125 -14.77 1.79 -11.32
C LYS A 125 -13.37 1.99 -10.77
N LEU A 126 -12.49 1.09 -11.15
CA LEU A 126 -11.04 1.31 -11.01
C LEU A 126 -10.55 2.35 -12.03
N ILE A 127 -9.40 2.95 -11.80
CA ILE A 127 -8.77 3.89 -12.76
C ILE A 127 -8.46 3.25 -14.12
N THR A 128 -8.42 1.93 -14.19
CA THR A 128 -8.32 1.15 -15.44
C THR A 128 -9.61 1.09 -16.23
N GLY A 129 -10.73 1.57 -15.68
CA GLY A 129 -12.06 1.46 -16.26
C GLY A 129 -12.80 0.17 -15.88
N GLN A 130 -12.16 -0.77 -15.22
CA GLN A 130 -12.81 -2.01 -14.77
C GLN A 130 -13.87 -1.70 -13.73
N VAL A 131 -15.07 -2.25 -13.93
CA VAL A 131 -16.16 -2.18 -12.96
C VAL A 131 -16.00 -3.27 -11.91
N ILE A 132 -16.25 -2.94 -10.65
CA ILE A 132 -16.27 -3.92 -9.56
C ILE A 132 -17.64 -4.61 -9.58
N GLU A 133 -17.68 -5.82 -10.10
CA GLU A 133 -18.91 -6.61 -10.21
C GLU A 133 -19.17 -7.46 -8.96
N SER A 134 -18.12 -7.83 -8.25
CA SER A 134 -18.21 -8.60 -7.01
C SER A 134 -18.45 -7.72 -5.78
N VAL A 135 -18.74 -8.35 -4.65
CA VAL A 135 -18.81 -7.64 -3.37
C VAL A 135 -17.49 -6.98 -3.04
N ALA A 136 -17.52 -5.67 -2.80
CA ALA A 136 -16.37 -4.89 -2.33
C ALA A 136 -16.47 -4.68 -0.81
N PRO A 137 -15.84 -5.52 0.02
CA PRO A 137 -16.05 -5.50 1.47
C PRO A 137 -15.19 -4.44 2.18
N VAL A 138 -14.70 -3.42 1.48
CA VAL A 138 -13.73 -2.43 2.00
C VAL A 138 -14.21 -1.79 3.28
N ALA A 139 -15.41 -1.23 3.28
CA ALA A 139 -15.97 -0.55 4.46
C ALA A 139 -16.22 -1.53 5.61
N ARG A 140 -16.57 -2.78 5.32
CA ARG A 140 -16.74 -3.83 6.32
C ARG A 140 -15.41 -4.18 6.98
N CYS A 141 -14.37 -4.41 6.19
CA CYS A 141 -13.01 -4.68 6.70
C CYS A 141 -12.52 -3.56 7.62
N ILE A 142 -12.72 -2.31 7.23
CA ILE A 142 -12.35 -1.15 8.05
C ILE A 142 -13.09 -1.17 9.39
N ARG A 143 -14.42 -1.33 9.39
CA ARG A 143 -15.22 -1.31 10.63
C ARG A 143 -14.90 -2.48 11.56
N GLU A 144 -14.75 -3.68 11.02
CA GLU A 144 -14.41 -4.87 11.81
C GLU A 144 -13.02 -4.74 12.44
N THR A 145 -12.06 -4.14 11.71
CA THR A 145 -10.71 -3.88 12.24
C THR A 145 -10.74 -2.78 13.32
N ASP A 146 -11.51 -1.71 13.09
CA ASP A 146 -11.65 -0.61 14.05
C ASP A 146 -12.32 -1.06 15.38
N ALA A 147 -13.17 -2.07 15.30
CA ALA A 147 -13.80 -2.63 16.49
C ALA A 147 -12.88 -3.51 17.37
N ILE A 148 -11.67 -3.82 16.88
CA ILE A 148 -10.68 -4.57 17.67
C ILE A 148 -10.16 -3.70 18.80
N ALA A 149 -10.27 -4.20 20.02
CA ALA A 149 -9.80 -3.46 21.19
C ALA A 149 -8.31 -3.17 21.12
N MET A 150 -7.95 -1.93 21.36
CA MET A 150 -6.55 -1.52 21.41
C MET A 150 -5.85 -2.16 22.60
N PRO A 151 -4.56 -2.55 22.46
CA PRO A 151 -3.78 -3.05 23.58
C PRO A 151 -3.74 -2.03 24.71
N ALA A 152 -3.75 -2.52 25.95
CA ALA A 152 -3.59 -1.66 27.11
C ALA A 152 -2.32 -0.78 27.00
N PRO A 153 -2.33 0.44 27.55
CA PRO A 153 -1.14 1.28 27.61
C PRO A 153 0.03 0.52 28.24
N LEU A 154 1.25 0.77 27.74
CA LEU A 154 2.45 0.19 28.34
C LEU A 154 2.65 0.75 29.75
N SER A 155 2.80 -0.14 30.72
CA SER A 155 3.33 0.23 32.03
C SER A 155 4.81 0.60 31.91
N LYS A 156 5.26 1.60 32.64
CA LYS A 156 6.69 1.96 32.72
C LYS A 156 7.56 0.84 33.31
N THR A 157 6.93 -0.11 33.99
CA THR A 157 7.57 -1.28 34.63
C THR A 157 7.35 -2.59 33.86
N ALA A 158 6.69 -2.54 32.71
CA ALA A 158 6.44 -3.77 31.94
C ALA A 158 7.76 -4.38 31.44
N ASP A 159 7.86 -5.71 31.55
CA ASP A 159 8.97 -6.43 30.92
C ASP A 159 8.85 -6.29 29.39
N VAL A 160 9.95 -5.92 28.75
CA VAL A 160 10.02 -5.72 27.29
C VAL A 160 9.70 -7.02 26.55
N LEU A 161 10.05 -8.17 27.12
CA LEU A 161 9.79 -9.48 26.53
C LEU A 161 8.30 -9.88 26.59
N GLU A 162 7.56 -9.31 27.55
CA GLU A 162 6.11 -9.57 27.72
C GLU A 162 5.25 -8.57 26.92
N VAL A 163 5.85 -7.53 26.38
CA VAL A 163 5.13 -6.52 25.59
C VAL A 163 4.78 -7.09 24.23
N VAL A 164 3.50 -7.27 23.93
CA VAL A 164 3.03 -7.72 22.63
C VAL A 164 3.53 -6.77 21.53
N GLY A 165 4.25 -7.33 20.55
CA GLY A 165 4.92 -6.55 19.51
C GLY A 165 6.24 -5.92 19.93
N GLY A 166 6.76 -6.21 21.12
CA GLY A 166 8.11 -5.86 21.52
C GLY A 166 9.13 -6.53 20.61
N SER A 167 10.14 -5.78 20.15
CA SER A 167 11.13 -6.30 19.19
C SER A 167 12.20 -7.19 19.84
N GLY A 168 12.24 -7.30 21.14
CA GLY A 168 13.33 -7.94 21.88
C GLY A 168 14.69 -7.23 21.76
N LEU A 169 14.74 -6.10 21.04
CA LEU A 169 15.99 -5.34 20.80
C LEU A 169 16.23 -4.23 21.81
N THR A 170 15.22 -3.86 22.58
CA THR A 170 15.36 -2.83 23.62
C THR A 170 15.23 -3.47 25.00
N SER A 171 16.22 -3.23 25.82
CA SER A 171 16.26 -3.74 27.20
C SER A 171 15.54 -2.84 28.22
N GLN A 172 14.88 -1.76 27.76
CA GLN A 172 14.27 -0.79 28.66
C GLN A 172 12.89 -0.33 28.17
N PRO A 173 11.81 -0.55 28.95
CA PRO A 173 10.43 -0.21 28.55
C PRO A 173 10.21 1.27 28.22
N HIS A 174 10.94 2.18 28.83
CA HIS A 174 10.81 3.63 28.60
C HIS A 174 11.30 4.07 27.20
N ASN A 175 12.04 3.21 26.49
CA ASN A 175 12.48 3.45 25.12
C ASN A 175 11.47 2.92 24.09
N ILE A 176 10.33 2.36 24.53
CA ILE A 176 9.31 1.82 23.66
C ILE A 176 8.20 2.86 23.50
N ILE A 177 7.92 3.22 22.26
CA ILE A 177 6.80 4.07 21.87
C ILE A 177 5.84 3.22 21.04
N ARG A 178 4.57 3.19 21.44
CA ARG A 178 3.50 2.58 20.65
C ARG A 178 2.86 3.63 19.76
N GLY A 179 2.62 3.27 18.52
CA GLY A 179 1.86 4.04 17.57
C GLY A 179 0.74 3.19 16.96
N VAL A 180 -0.31 3.85 16.52
CA VAL A 180 -1.41 3.24 15.79
C VAL A 180 -1.49 3.90 14.43
N GLY A 181 -1.58 3.09 13.40
CA GLY A 181 -1.77 3.54 12.03
C GLY A 181 -2.83 2.69 11.34
N TRP A 182 -3.45 3.26 10.33
CA TRP A 182 -4.45 2.62 9.50
C TRP A 182 -3.94 2.48 8.08
N GLY A 183 -4.17 1.32 7.48
CA GLY A 183 -3.85 1.09 6.10
C GLY A 183 -4.82 0.07 5.50
N VAL A 184 -5.28 0.35 4.28
CA VAL A 184 -6.16 -0.54 3.52
C VAL A 184 -5.58 -0.74 2.14
N SER A 185 -5.54 -1.97 1.67
CA SER A 185 -5.00 -2.28 0.35
C SER A 185 -5.93 -3.20 -0.42
N ILE A 186 -5.85 -3.08 -1.74
CA ILE A 186 -6.38 -4.07 -2.67
C ILE A 186 -5.23 -4.61 -3.51
N LYS A 187 -5.37 -5.83 -3.95
CA LYS A 187 -4.42 -6.47 -4.87
C LYS A 187 -5.21 -7.38 -5.80
N ASN A 188 -4.96 -7.23 -7.11
CA ASN A 188 -5.46 -8.20 -8.06
C ASN A 188 -4.90 -9.59 -7.73
N LEU A 189 -5.72 -10.60 -7.91
CA LEU A 189 -5.30 -11.98 -7.94
C LEU A 189 -4.87 -12.30 -9.36
N MET A 190 -3.83 -13.13 -9.51
CA MET A 190 -3.34 -13.60 -10.80
C MET A 190 -2.77 -12.47 -11.70
N TYR A 191 -2.39 -12.81 -12.91
CA TYR A 191 -2.15 -11.84 -13.96
C TYR A 191 -3.48 -11.29 -14.44
N SER A 192 -3.58 -9.97 -14.56
CA SER A 192 -4.80 -9.29 -15.01
C SER A 192 -5.08 -9.46 -16.51
N GLU A 193 -4.28 -10.25 -17.23
CA GLU A 193 -4.33 -10.40 -18.68
C GLU A 193 -4.58 -11.85 -19.07
N SER A 194 -5.79 -12.35 -18.85
CA SER A 194 -6.35 -13.57 -19.49
C SER A 194 -5.49 -14.84 -19.51
N PHE A 195 -4.49 -14.98 -18.64
CA PHE A 195 -3.72 -16.21 -18.50
C PHE A 195 -4.23 -17.02 -17.31
N ASP A 196 -4.45 -18.29 -17.54
CA ASP A 196 -4.68 -19.23 -16.45
C ASP A 196 -3.37 -19.50 -15.72
N ASP A 197 -3.36 -19.31 -14.41
CA ASP A 197 -2.24 -19.71 -13.56
C ASP A 197 -2.38 -21.18 -13.17
N PHE A 198 -1.38 -21.98 -13.50
CA PHE A 198 -1.32 -23.37 -13.10
C PHE A 198 -0.23 -23.59 -12.06
N ALA A 199 -0.54 -24.33 -11.03
CA ALA A 199 0.44 -24.82 -10.07
C ALA A 199 0.37 -26.35 -10.00
N THR A 200 1.51 -27.03 -10.13
CA THR A 200 1.63 -28.46 -9.94
C THR A 200 2.62 -28.72 -8.82
N ALA A 201 2.21 -29.46 -7.80
CA ALA A 201 3.08 -29.98 -6.75
C ALA A 201 3.18 -31.51 -6.86
N ARG A 202 4.39 -32.07 -6.72
CA ARG A 202 4.68 -33.52 -6.65
C ARG A 202 5.42 -33.82 -5.36
#